data_8b987ecf14d4efddd910d29e2e1f2210
#
_entry.id   8b987ecf14d4efddd910d29e2e1f2210
#
_cell.length_a   1.000
_cell.length_b   1.000
_cell.length_c   1.000
_cell.angle_alpha   90.00
_cell.angle_beta   90.00
_cell.angle_gamma   90.00
#
_symmetry.space_group_name_H-M   'P 1'
#
loop_
_entity.id
_entity.type
_entity.pdbx_description
1 polymer ?
#
loop_
_entity_poly.entity_id
_entity_poly.type
_entity_poly.pdbx_seq_one_letter_code
_entity_poly.pdbx_strand_id
1 'polypeptide(L)'
;MFNSAVELCEVWRGSLKESLHVGHAVVVDSSGSIVKSWGDPEQIFFSRSSSKMIQALPLVSSGAADKFGLSSQHIALACASHNAANIHTVLVEKWLLELGLSDSDLCCGPQTPRDRDAKIDLFKANLKPCRIHNNCSGKHSGFLTLTKHLGAGANYVSIDHPVQKACLEAYEMTTNEISPGFGIDGCSAPNHAFTLKGIAKAMAWFADAKSRSDTSSKSAVRIIDAMLRYPELVAGEGRACTELMRAAQGKVALKTGAEGFFVAIIPEKKMGVALKVLDGATRASECVIASILVGLGVLNPANPIVGKYLQPSILNWDGLKTGFIKPLIK
;
A
#
# COMPACT_ATOMS: atom_id res chain seq x y z
N MET A 1 2.52 17.13 19.75
CA MET A 1 2.03 15.96 19.02
C MET A 1 3.13 15.23 18.23
N PHE A 2 4.20 15.90 17.78
CA PHE A 2 5.29 15.27 16.99
C PHE A 2 6.68 15.40 17.65
N ASN A 3 6.74 15.67 18.95
CA ASN A 3 8.01 15.92 19.68
C ASN A 3 8.93 14.69 19.81
N SER A 4 8.45 13.50 19.48
CA SER A 4 9.20 12.22 19.51
C SER A 4 9.68 11.75 18.13
N ALA A 5 9.43 12.54 17.08
CA ALA A 5 9.89 12.22 15.75
C ALA A 5 11.42 12.25 15.67
N VAL A 6 11.99 11.32 14.91
CA VAL A 6 13.44 11.24 14.70
C VAL A 6 13.79 11.57 13.25
N GLU A 7 15.03 11.93 13.03
CA GLU A 7 15.58 12.12 11.69
C GLU A 7 15.64 10.78 10.94
N LEU A 8 14.96 10.70 9.79
CA LEU A 8 14.85 9.49 8.98
C LEU A 8 15.79 9.48 7.78
N CYS A 9 15.87 10.61 7.09
CA CYS A 9 16.81 10.76 5.98
C CYS A 9 17.14 12.23 5.68
N GLU A 10 18.31 12.44 5.13
CA GLU A 10 18.86 13.74 4.73
C GLU A 10 18.83 13.89 3.21
N VAL A 11 18.65 15.12 2.74
CA VAL A 11 18.84 15.53 1.35
C VAL A 11 20.11 16.37 1.26
N TRP A 12 21.03 15.96 0.41
CA TRP A 12 22.30 16.64 0.20
C TRP A 12 22.35 17.26 -1.19
N ARG A 13 22.93 18.45 -1.27
CA ARG A 13 23.28 19.09 -2.54
C ARG A 13 24.77 19.42 -2.53
N GLY A 14 25.50 18.77 -3.44
CA GLY A 14 26.94 18.79 -3.37
C GLY A 14 27.42 18.28 -2.01
N SER A 15 28.16 19.08 -1.26
CA SER A 15 28.70 18.76 0.08
C SER A 15 27.84 19.32 1.24
N LEU A 16 26.69 19.96 0.96
CA LEU A 16 25.87 20.60 1.98
C LEU A 16 24.56 19.88 2.18
N LYS A 17 24.12 19.78 3.44
CA LYS A 17 22.77 19.29 3.80
C LYS A 17 21.76 20.38 3.42
N GLU A 18 20.84 20.03 2.50
CA GLU A 18 19.84 20.97 1.98
C GLU A 18 18.51 20.84 2.74
N SER A 19 18.11 19.62 3.10
CA SER A 19 16.88 19.40 3.87
C SER A 19 16.92 18.08 4.65
N LEU A 20 15.97 17.93 5.57
CA LEU A 20 15.85 16.81 6.48
C LEU A 20 14.40 16.33 6.52
N HIS A 21 14.19 15.03 6.48
CA HIS A 21 12.89 14.39 6.66
C HIS A 21 12.86 13.68 8.02
N VAL A 22 11.84 13.98 8.82
CA VAL A 22 11.62 13.40 10.15
C VAL A 22 10.36 12.54 10.17
N GLY A 23 10.29 11.61 11.13
CA GLY A 23 9.11 10.76 11.26
C GLY A 23 9.30 9.63 12.26
N HIS A 24 8.55 8.55 12.03
CA HIS A 24 8.51 7.37 12.88
C HIS A 24 8.58 6.11 12.04
N ALA A 25 9.21 5.06 12.56
CA ALA A 25 9.20 3.74 11.94
C ALA A 25 9.24 2.67 13.02
N VAL A 26 8.63 1.52 12.74
CA VAL A 26 8.62 0.38 13.66
C VAL A 26 8.63 -0.93 12.91
N VAL A 27 9.35 -1.90 13.44
CA VAL A 27 9.38 -3.30 13.04
C VAL A 27 8.82 -4.13 14.19
N VAL A 28 7.82 -4.95 13.89
CA VAL A 28 7.10 -5.78 14.87
C VAL A 28 7.17 -7.24 14.41
N ASP A 29 7.36 -8.18 15.32
CA ASP A 29 7.28 -9.60 15.02
C ASP A 29 5.85 -10.16 15.19
N SER A 30 5.65 -11.46 14.89
CA SER A 30 4.35 -12.11 14.97
C SER A 30 3.80 -12.26 16.40
N SER A 31 4.61 -12.08 17.43
CA SER A 31 4.14 -12.00 18.82
C SER A 31 3.54 -10.63 19.18
N GLY A 32 3.74 -9.63 18.32
CA GLY A 32 3.41 -8.23 18.57
C GLY A 32 4.49 -7.45 19.30
N SER A 33 5.69 -8.06 19.50
CA SER A 33 6.83 -7.43 20.14
C SER A 33 7.56 -6.50 19.15
N ILE A 34 7.98 -5.34 19.65
CA ILE A 34 8.79 -4.41 18.87
C ILE A 34 10.21 -4.98 18.74
N VAL A 35 10.62 -5.28 17.52
CA VAL A 35 11.99 -5.70 17.18
C VAL A 35 12.90 -4.48 17.07
N LYS A 36 12.38 -3.40 16.46
CA LYS A 36 13.11 -2.14 16.27
C LYS A 36 12.13 -0.98 16.12
N SER A 37 12.47 0.17 16.68
CA SER A 37 11.66 1.37 16.49
C SER A 37 12.55 2.63 16.39
N TRP A 38 12.01 3.61 15.69
CA TRP A 38 12.55 4.95 15.54
C TRP A 38 11.41 5.95 15.74
N GLY A 39 11.57 6.84 16.70
CA GLY A 39 10.52 7.74 17.17
C GLY A 39 9.47 7.00 18.01
N ASP A 40 8.24 7.48 18.00
CA ASP A 40 7.15 6.97 18.82
C ASP A 40 6.25 5.98 18.04
N PRO A 41 6.29 4.68 18.36
CA PRO A 41 5.45 3.66 17.70
C PRO A 41 3.98 3.72 18.12
N GLU A 42 3.65 4.36 19.23
CA GLU A 42 2.26 4.49 19.73
C GLU A 42 1.54 5.70 19.11
N GLN A 43 2.23 6.51 18.29
CA GLN A 43 1.62 7.64 17.59
C GLN A 43 0.53 7.15 16.63
N ILE A 44 -0.66 7.76 16.71
CA ILE A 44 -1.82 7.43 15.88
C ILE A 44 -1.71 8.11 14.52
N PHE A 45 -1.95 7.34 13.46
CA PHE A 45 -1.93 7.80 12.06
C PHE A 45 -3.04 7.20 11.22
N PHE A 46 -3.36 7.86 10.13
CA PHE A 46 -4.08 7.29 9.01
C PHE A 46 -3.09 6.53 8.10
N SER A 47 -3.23 5.21 8.01
CA SER A 47 -2.37 4.38 7.16
C SER A 47 -2.58 4.60 5.66
N ARG A 48 -3.70 5.21 5.30
CA ARG A 48 -4.08 5.51 3.92
C ARG A 48 -4.03 4.23 3.05
N SER A 49 -3.61 4.36 1.83
CA SER A 49 -3.53 3.23 0.88
C SER A 49 -2.51 2.15 1.25
N SER A 50 -1.69 2.34 2.29
CA SER A 50 -0.70 1.32 2.69
C SER A 50 -1.34 0.07 3.30
N SER A 51 -2.58 0.15 3.78
CA SER A 51 -3.30 -0.95 4.44
C SER A 51 -4.38 -1.61 3.57
N LYS A 52 -4.31 -1.46 2.24
CA LYS A 52 -5.33 -2.02 1.33
C LYS A 52 -5.44 -3.55 1.38
N MET A 53 -4.38 -4.27 1.75
CA MET A 53 -4.46 -5.72 1.97
C MET A 53 -5.40 -6.08 3.14
N ILE A 54 -5.49 -5.24 4.18
CA ILE A 54 -6.46 -5.40 5.27
C ILE A 54 -7.88 -5.17 4.72
N GLN A 55 -8.09 -4.13 3.90
CA GLN A 55 -9.38 -3.85 3.27
C GLN A 55 -9.82 -4.92 2.26
N ALA A 56 -8.86 -5.65 1.67
CA ALA A 56 -9.12 -6.78 0.78
C ALA A 56 -9.42 -8.10 1.53
N LEU A 57 -9.13 -8.17 2.83
CA LEU A 57 -9.31 -9.39 3.60
C LEU A 57 -10.77 -9.87 3.60
N PRO A 58 -11.80 -9.03 3.85
CA PRO A 58 -13.19 -9.45 3.80
C PRO A 58 -13.65 -9.96 2.43
N LEU A 59 -13.12 -9.41 1.32
CA LEU A 59 -13.41 -9.89 -0.03
C LEU A 59 -13.05 -11.36 -0.20
N VAL A 60 -11.93 -11.79 0.40
CA VAL A 60 -11.43 -13.16 0.27
C VAL A 60 -12.02 -14.06 1.35
N SER A 61 -12.05 -13.61 2.61
CA SER A 61 -12.46 -14.43 3.76
C SER A 61 -13.95 -14.72 3.81
N SER A 62 -14.80 -13.89 3.21
CA SER A 62 -16.24 -14.13 3.08
C SER A 62 -16.61 -15.18 2.02
N GLY A 63 -15.65 -15.58 1.17
CA GLY A 63 -15.90 -16.42 0.00
C GLY A 63 -16.39 -15.63 -1.23
N ALA A 64 -16.51 -14.30 -1.15
CA ALA A 64 -16.91 -13.47 -2.29
C ALA A 64 -15.97 -13.64 -3.48
N ALA A 65 -14.66 -13.65 -3.24
CA ALA A 65 -13.67 -13.86 -4.30
C ALA A 65 -13.88 -15.17 -5.05
N ASP A 66 -14.20 -16.25 -4.35
CA ASP A 66 -14.43 -17.57 -4.96
C ASP A 66 -15.78 -17.64 -5.69
N LYS A 67 -16.84 -17.11 -5.07
CA LYS A 67 -18.19 -17.06 -5.66
C LYS A 67 -18.21 -16.31 -7.00
N PHE A 68 -17.43 -15.24 -7.12
CA PHE A 68 -17.34 -14.42 -8.34
C PHE A 68 -16.14 -14.77 -9.23
N GLY A 69 -15.44 -15.88 -8.98
CA GLY A 69 -14.35 -16.38 -9.82
C GLY A 69 -13.14 -15.47 -9.89
N LEU A 70 -12.85 -14.68 -8.86
CA LEU A 70 -11.74 -13.75 -8.87
C LEU A 70 -10.39 -14.48 -8.86
N SER A 71 -9.55 -14.14 -9.84
CA SER A 71 -8.18 -14.64 -9.93
C SER A 71 -7.22 -13.92 -8.97
N SER A 72 -5.99 -14.42 -8.85
CA SER A 72 -4.93 -13.74 -8.09
C SER A 72 -4.62 -12.32 -8.62
N GLN A 73 -4.84 -12.06 -9.91
CA GLN A 73 -4.69 -10.71 -10.49
C GLN A 73 -5.71 -9.73 -9.90
N HIS A 74 -6.98 -10.14 -9.79
CA HIS A 74 -8.02 -9.32 -9.14
C HIS A 74 -7.70 -9.05 -7.67
N ILE A 75 -7.20 -10.05 -6.94
CA ILE A 75 -6.81 -9.89 -5.53
C ILE A 75 -5.62 -8.91 -5.39
N ALA A 76 -4.60 -9.02 -6.24
CA ALA A 76 -3.49 -8.07 -6.27
C ALA A 76 -3.99 -6.64 -6.57
N LEU A 77 -4.89 -6.50 -7.55
CA LEU A 77 -5.49 -5.22 -7.94
C LEU A 77 -6.40 -4.64 -6.85
N ALA A 78 -7.08 -5.47 -6.05
CA ALA A 78 -7.83 -5.01 -4.87
C ALA A 78 -6.92 -4.34 -3.82
N CYS A 79 -5.65 -4.75 -3.74
CA CYS A 79 -4.63 -4.14 -2.87
C CYS A 79 -3.93 -2.92 -3.51
N ALA A 80 -4.26 -2.56 -4.75
CA ALA A 80 -3.48 -1.62 -5.54
C ALA A 80 -3.69 -0.13 -5.17
N SER A 81 -2.61 0.63 -5.38
CA SER A 81 -2.67 2.06 -5.69
C SER A 81 -1.96 2.26 -7.02
N HIS A 82 -2.64 1.84 -8.07
CA HIS A 82 -2.04 1.73 -9.40
C HIS A 82 -1.86 3.09 -10.10
N ASN A 83 -1.02 3.10 -11.13
CA ASN A 83 -0.75 4.29 -11.93
C ASN A 83 -1.74 4.50 -13.10
N ALA A 84 -2.74 3.63 -13.22
CA ALA A 84 -3.72 3.61 -14.31
C ALA A 84 -3.13 3.30 -15.71
N ALA A 85 -2.06 2.50 -15.79
CA ALA A 85 -1.62 1.90 -17.03
C ALA A 85 -2.68 0.91 -17.57
N ASN A 86 -2.64 0.58 -18.86
CA ASN A 86 -3.60 -0.31 -19.52
C ASN A 86 -3.80 -1.64 -18.79
N ILE A 87 -2.74 -2.23 -18.22
CA ILE A 87 -2.84 -3.48 -17.45
C ILE A 87 -3.82 -3.37 -16.26
N HIS A 88 -3.98 -2.18 -15.69
CA HIS A 88 -4.90 -1.92 -14.59
C HIS A 88 -6.31 -1.60 -15.09
N THR A 89 -6.41 -0.64 -16.01
CA THR A 89 -7.71 -0.13 -16.47
C THR A 89 -8.51 -1.19 -17.21
N VAL A 90 -7.87 -1.98 -18.08
CA VAL A 90 -8.50 -3.09 -18.80
C VAL A 90 -8.98 -4.18 -17.82
N LEU A 91 -8.18 -4.50 -16.79
CA LEU A 91 -8.59 -5.50 -15.80
C LEU A 91 -9.74 -4.98 -14.93
N VAL A 92 -9.73 -3.71 -14.51
CA VAL A 92 -10.86 -3.09 -13.79
C VAL A 92 -12.13 -3.10 -14.64
N GLU A 93 -12.05 -2.68 -15.88
CA GLU A 93 -13.20 -2.63 -16.80
C GLU A 93 -13.80 -4.02 -16.98
N LYS A 94 -12.97 -5.02 -17.28
CA LYS A 94 -13.41 -6.41 -17.41
C LYS A 94 -14.08 -6.92 -16.13
N TRP A 95 -13.46 -6.65 -14.97
CA TRP A 95 -14.02 -7.03 -13.67
C TRP A 95 -15.40 -6.42 -13.43
N LEU A 96 -15.58 -5.13 -13.72
CA LEU A 96 -16.88 -4.46 -13.59
C LEU A 96 -17.92 -5.09 -14.53
N LEU A 97 -17.57 -5.35 -15.79
CA LEU A 97 -18.45 -6.00 -16.77
C LEU A 97 -18.89 -7.40 -16.30
N GLU A 98 -17.98 -8.21 -15.77
CA GLU A 98 -18.29 -9.53 -15.20
C GLU A 98 -19.25 -9.45 -14.01
N LEU A 99 -19.23 -8.33 -13.28
CA LEU A 99 -20.21 -8.04 -12.22
C LEU A 99 -21.54 -7.48 -12.76
N GLY A 100 -21.68 -7.20 -14.05
CA GLY A 100 -22.80 -6.47 -14.62
C GLY A 100 -22.84 -4.99 -14.19
N LEU A 101 -21.67 -4.39 -13.99
CA LEU A 101 -21.45 -3.01 -13.54
C LEU A 101 -20.60 -2.23 -14.53
N SER A 102 -20.48 -0.93 -14.30
CA SER A 102 -19.76 0.02 -15.16
C SER A 102 -18.93 1.01 -14.33
N ASP A 103 -18.22 1.91 -15.01
CA ASP A 103 -17.51 3.04 -14.40
C ASP A 103 -18.38 3.88 -13.46
N SER A 104 -19.65 4.06 -13.78
CA SER A 104 -20.60 4.87 -12.98
C SER A 104 -20.89 4.28 -11.60
N ASP A 105 -20.69 2.98 -11.40
CA ASP A 105 -20.93 2.30 -10.13
C ASP A 105 -19.77 2.47 -9.13
N LEU A 106 -18.59 2.91 -9.61
CA LEU A 106 -17.46 3.22 -8.76
C LEU A 106 -17.69 4.51 -7.97
N CYS A 107 -17.59 4.46 -6.65
CA CYS A 107 -17.71 5.63 -5.77
C CYS A 107 -16.39 6.42 -5.62
N CYS A 108 -15.27 5.97 -6.20
CA CYS A 108 -14.05 6.79 -6.32
C CYS A 108 -14.23 7.80 -7.46
N GLY A 109 -13.72 9.01 -7.26
CA GLY A 109 -13.76 10.05 -8.30
C GLY A 109 -12.86 9.75 -9.50
N PRO A 110 -13.03 10.40 -10.65
CA PRO A 110 -12.09 10.32 -11.76
C PRO A 110 -10.72 10.87 -11.35
N GLN A 111 -9.65 10.28 -11.90
CA GLN A 111 -8.29 10.69 -11.61
C GLN A 111 -7.43 10.64 -12.87
N THR A 112 -6.59 11.65 -13.10
CA THR A 112 -5.62 11.63 -14.19
C THR A 112 -4.62 10.49 -13.97
N PRO A 113 -4.35 9.64 -14.98
CA PRO A 113 -3.35 8.60 -14.89
C PRO A 113 -1.98 9.15 -14.47
N ARG A 114 -1.29 8.41 -13.60
CA ARG A 114 0.13 8.67 -13.31
C ARG A 114 1.03 8.01 -14.35
N ASP A 115 0.53 6.99 -15.01
CA ASP A 115 1.18 6.38 -16.15
C ASP A 115 1.28 7.38 -17.30
N ARG A 116 2.49 7.51 -17.86
CA ARG A 116 2.78 8.52 -18.90
C ARG A 116 2.04 8.22 -20.19
N ASP A 117 2.07 6.96 -20.61
CA ASP A 117 1.51 6.55 -21.91
C ASP A 117 -0.02 6.62 -21.86
N ALA A 118 -0.63 6.10 -20.80
CA ALA A 118 -2.08 6.22 -20.59
C ALA A 118 -2.55 7.70 -20.55
N LYS A 119 -1.74 8.59 -19.94
CA LYS A 119 -2.05 10.03 -19.94
C LYS A 119 -1.95 10.65 -21.32
N ILE A 120 -0.93 10.28 -22.10
CA ILE A 120 -0.75 10.75 -23.48
C ILE A 120 -1.88 10.24 -24.37
N ASP A 121 -2.28 8.99 -24.23
CA ASP A 121 -3.35 8.38 -25.03
C ASP A 121 -4.70 9.07 -24.80
N LEU A 122 -5.04 9.36 -23.54
CA LEU A 122 -6.23 10.15 -23.20
C LEU A 122 -6.19 11.55 -23.87
N PHE A 123 -5.03 12.21 -23.81
CA PHE A 123 -4.86 13.54 -24.40
C PHE A 123 -5.00 13.49 -25.93
N LYS A 124 -4.35 12.52 -26.60
CA LYS A 124 -4.46 12.35 -28.07
C LYS A 124 -5.88 12.03 -28.52
N ALA A 125 -6.60 11.25 -27.72
CA ALA A 125 -7.99 10.90 -28.00
C ALA A 125 -9.00 12.00 -27.62
N ASN A 126 -8.53 13.13 -27.07
CA ASN A 126 -9.38 14.19 -26.50
C ASN A 126 -10.39 13.66 -25.48
N LEU A 127 -10.00 12.67 -24.67
CA LEU A 127 -10.81 12.05 -23.64
C LEU A 127 -10.45 12.58 -22.26
N LYS A 128 -11.44 12.67 -21.38
CA LYS A 128 -11.24 12.98 -19.96
C LYS A 128 -11.01 11.69 -19.17
N PRO A 129 -10.20 11.73 -18.09
CA PRO A 129 -10.11 10.61 -17.17
C PRO A 129 -11.48 10.27 -16.59
N CYS A 130 -11.78 8.97 -16.44
CA CYS A 130 -12.96 8.46 -15.76
C CYS A 130 -12.59 7.78 -14.43
N ARG A 131 -13.56 7.18 -13.74
CA ARG A 131 -13.36 6.56 -12.42
C ARG A 131 -12.50 5.29 -12.47
N ILE A 132 -12.47 4.58 -13.60
CA ILE A 132 -11.57 3.44 -13.83
C ILE A 132 -10.10 3.85 -13.71
N HIS A 133 -9.75 5.10 -14.08
CA HIS A 133 -8.39 5.61 -13.94
C HIS A 133 -7.99 5.99 -12.51
N ASN A 134 -8.94 6.00 -11.56
CA ASN A 134 -8.61 6.24 -10.16
C ASN A 134 -7.67 5.16 -9.64
N ASN A 135 -6.62 5.54 -8.93
CA ASN A 135 -5.63 4.61 -8.38
C ASN A 135 -6.22 3.57 -7.41
N CYS A 136 -7.45 3.77 -6.95
CA CYS A 136 -8.19 2.89 -6.06
C CYS A 136 -9.28 2.08 -6.78
N SER A 137 -9.44 2.19 -8.09
CA SER A 137 -10.56 1.54 -8.81
C SER A 137 -10.57 0.02 -8.61
N GLY A 138 -9.41 -0.63 -8.56
CA GLY A 138 -9.31 -2.06 -8.23
C GLY A 138 -9.83 -2.40 -6.84
N LYS A 139 -9.47 -1.59 -5.81
CA LYS A 139 -10.05 -1.74 -4.46
C LYS A 139 -11.57 -1.56 -4.47
N HIS A 140 -12.06 -0.56 -5.21
CA HIS A 140 -13.50 -0.30 -5.32
C HIS A 140 -14.24 -1.41 -6.07
N SER A 141 -13.63 -2.04 -7.08
CA SER A 141 -14.17 -3.24 -7.72
C SER A 141 -14.27 -4.41 -6.72
N GLY A 142 -13.28 -4.55 -5.83
CA GLY A 142 -13.35 -5.50 -4.71
C GLY A 142 -14.50 -5.19 -3.74
N PHE A 143 -14.71 -3.92 -3.38
CA PHE A 143 -15.84 -3.50 -2.54
C PHE A 143 -17.19 -3.77 -3.22
N LEU A 144 -17.31 -3.51 -4.52
CA LEU A 144 -18.53 -3.81 -5.30
C LEU A 144 -18.79 -5.33 -5.36
N THR A 145 -17.75 -6.14 -5.52
CA THR A 145 -17.89 -7.62 -5.48
C THR A 145 -18.40 -8.07 -4.11
N LEU A 146 -17.83 -7.55 -3.02
CA LEU A 146 -18.28 -7.87 -1.66
C LEU A 146 -19.70 -7.34 -1.41
N THR A 147 -20.06 -6.15 -1.89
CA THR A 147 -21.42 -5.59 -1.84
C THR A 147 -22.44 -6.54 -2.47
N LYS A 148 -22.16 -7.04 -3.68
CA LYS A 148 -23.03 -8.01 -4.38
C LYS A 148 -23.10 -9.35 -3.63
N HIS A 149 -21.98 -9.81 -3.05
CA HIS A 149 -21.96 -11.03 -2.26
C HIS A 149 -22.87 -10.94 -1.02
N LEU A 150 -22.82 -9.79 -0.34
CA LEU A 150 -23.60 -9.52 0.88
C LEU A 150 -25.07 -9.12 0.58
N GLY A 151 -25.44 -8.91 -0.68
CA GLY A 151 -26.76 -8.39 -1.04
C GLY A 151 -27.03 -6.98 -0.50
N ALA A 152 -25.98 -6.19 -0.30
CA ALA A 152 -26.05 -4.86 0.30
C ALA A 152 -26.34 -3.76 -0.75
N GLY A 153 -26.67 -2.55 -0.27
CA GLY A 153 -26.99 -1.41 -1.12
C GLY A 153 -25.77 -0.81 -1.84
N ALA A 154 -25.98 0.08 -2.81
CA ALA A 154 -24.93 0.61 -3.69
C ALA A 154 -23.96 1.59 -3.01
N ASN A 155 -24.31 2.21 -1.87
CA ASN A 155 -23.46 3.21 -1.20
C ASN A 155 -22.39 2.55 -0.31
N TYR A 156 -21.54 1.73 -0.91
CA TYR A 156 -20.53 0.93 -0.23
C TYR A 156 -19.41 1.74 0.44
N VAL A 157 -19.37 3.06 0.27
CA VAL A 157 -18.40 3.94 0.95
C VAL A 157 -18.97 4.55 2.23
N SER A 158 -20.26 4.39 2.51
CA SER A 158 -20.80 4.79 3.82
C SER A 158 -20.18 4.02 4.95
N ILE A 159 -19.84 4.69 6.05
CA ILE A 159 -19.24 4.04 7.24
C ILE A 159 -20.12 2.93 7.81
N ASP A 160 -21.44 3.07 7.73
CA ASP A 160 -22.41 2.10 8.23
C ASP A 160 -22.69 0.94 7.27
N HIS A 161 -22.15 0.99 6.05
CA HIS A 161 -22.34 -0.06 5.06
C HIS A 161 -21.64 -1.37 5.49
N PRO A 162 -22.26 -2.56 5.25
CA PRO A 162 -21.69 -3.84 5.65
C PRO A 162 -20.24 -4.07 5.19
N VAL A 163 -19.88 -3.60 3.99
CA VAL A 163 -18.50 -3.68 3.47
C VAL A 163 -17.53 -2.89 4.36
N GLN A 164 -17.89 -1.68 4.79
CA GLN A 164 -17.00 -0.86 5.61
C GLN A 164 -16.92 -1.37 7.06
N LYS A 165 -18.01 -1.93 7.59
CA LYS A 165 -18.00 -2.63 8.88
C LYS A 165 -17.06 -3.85 8.84
N ALA A 166 -17.16 -4.68 7.80
CA ALA A 166 -16.26 -5.82 7.62
C ALA A 166 -14.78 -5.37 7.46
N CYS A 167 -14.52 -4.24 6.80
CA CYS A 167 -13.19 -3.67 6.74
C CYS A 167 -12.69 -3.21 8.13
N LEU A 168 -13.54 -2.53 8.92
CA LEU A 168 -13.17 -2.10 10.28
C LEU A 168 -12.86 -3.33 11.17
N GLU A 169 -13.71 -4.35 11.15
CA GLU A 169 -13.47 -5.61 11.86
C GLU A 169 -12.13 -6.26 11.46
N ALA A 170 -11.80 -6.26 10.16
CA ALA A 170 -10.50 -6.76 9.69
C ALA A 170 -9.31 -5.92 10.21
N TYR A 171 -9.46 -4.61 10.28
CA TYR A 171 -8.45 -3.73 10.88
C TYR A 171 -8.28 -4.03 12.38
N GLU A 172 -9.36 -4.02 13.15
CA GLU A 172 -9.32 -4.22 14.61
C GLU A 172 -8.79 -5.61 14.97
N MET A 173 -9.20 -6.64 14.22
CA MET A 173 -8.67 -8.00 14.37
C MET A 173 -7.16 -8.06 14.11
N THR A 174 -6.67 -7.46 13.03
CA THR A 174 -5.26 -7.61 12.62
C THR A 174 -4.32 -6.70 13.41
N THR A 175 -4.74 -5.50 13.78
CA THR A 175 -3.98 -4.58 14.63
C THR A 175 -4.05 -4.98 16.10
N ASN A 176 -5.15 -5.64 16.51
CA ASN A 176 -5.55 -5.89 17.88
C ASN A 176 -5.72 -4.58 18.68
N GLU A 177 -6.32 -3.59 18.04
CA GLU A 177 -6.65 -2.28 18.59
C GLU A 177 -8.06 -1.91 18.16
N ILE A 178 -8.75 -1.09 18.96
CA ILE A 178 -9.99 -0.44 18.57
C ILE A 178 -9.66 0.88 17.89
N SER A 179 -10.25 1.13 16.72
CA SER A 179 -10.01 2.37 15.99
C SER A 179 -10.54 3.58 16.77
N PRO A 180 -9.71 4.60 17.04
CA PRO A 180 -10.19 5.82 17.71
C PRO A 180 -11.04 6.72 16.79
N GLY A 181 -11.17 6.38 15.50
CA GLY A 181 -11.94 7.13 14.53
C GLY A 181 -11.47 6.93 13.10
N PHE A 182 -12.10 7.66 12.19
CA PHE A 182 -11.80 7.59 10.76
C PHE A 182 -11.83 8.97 10.10
N GLY A 183 -11.20 9.07 8.94
CA GLY A 183 -11.33 10.17 7.97
C GLY A 183 -11.78 9.64 6.61
N ILE A 184 -12.24 10.52 5.74
CA ILE A 184 -12.57 10.15 4.38
C ILE A 184 -11.32 10.25 3.51
N ASP A 185 -10.96 9.16 2.84
CA ASP A 185 -9.81 9.15 1.92
C ASP A 185 -10.13 9.84 0.60
N GLY A 186 -9.09 10.18 -0.17
CA GLY A 186 -9.23 10.80 -1.49
C GLY A 186 -10.05 9.98 -2.52
N CYS A 187 -10.29 8.69 -2.25
CA CYS A 187 -11.17 7.83 -3.02
C CYS A 187 -12.59 7.69 -2.42
N SER A 188 -12.97 8.54 -1.50
CA SER A 188 -14.26 8.56 -0.80
C SER A 188 -14.50 7.42 0.20
N ALA A 189 -13.63 6.43 0.30
CA ALA A 189 -13.78 5.36 1.28
C ALA A 189 -13.30 5.78 2.67
N PRO A 190 -13.89 5.24 3.76
CA PRO A 190 -13.35 5.42 5.10
C PRO A 190 -11.91 4.94 5.24
N ASN A 191 -11.13 5.69 6.01
CA ASN A 191 -9.74 5.40 6.35
C ASN A 191 -9.59 5.48 7.86
N HIS A 192 -9.53 4.33 8.50
CA HIS A 192 -9.47 4.21 9.95
C HIS A 192 -8.08 4.55 10.49
N ALA A 193 -8.04 5.13 11.69
CA ALA A 193 -6.81 5.49 12.38
C ALA A 193 -6.40 4.36 13.34
N PHE A 194 -5.07 4.15 13.47
CA PHE A 194 -4.47 3.19 14.40
C PHE A 194 -3.08 3.68 14.80
N THR A 195 -2.51 3.09 15.86
CA THR A 195 -1.11 3.36 16.18
C THR A 195 -0.19 2.84 15.06
N LEU A 196 0.98 3.43 14.92
CA LEU A 196 1.98 2.95 13.96
C LEU A 196 2.36 1.50 14.25
N LYS A 197 2.49 1.15 15.54
CA LYS A 197 2.72 -0.22 16.03
C LYS A 197 1.58 -1.17 15.65
N GLY A 198 0.32 -0.75 15.83
CA GLY A 198 -0.85 -1.53 15.43
C GLY A 198 -0.84 -1.88 13.96
N ILE A 199 -0.52 -0.91 13.08
CA ILE A 199 -0.37 -1.17 11.64
C ILE A 199 0.80 -2.13 11.36
N ALA A 200 1.96 -1.97 12.02
CA ALA A 200 3.07 -2.91 11.86
C ALA A 200 2.71 -4.31 12.36
N LYS A 201 1.95 -4.42 13.46
CA LYS A 201 1.42 -5.68 14.00
C LYS A 201 0.46 -6.34 13.01
N ALA A 202 -0.41 -5.58 12.35
CA ALA A 202 -1.25 -6.12 11.27
C ALA A 202 -0.39 -6.70 10.13
N MET A 203 0.69 -6.03 9.75
CA MET A 203 1.62 -6.56 8.72
C MET A 203 2.33 -7.83 9.21
N ALA A 204 2.72 -7.91 10.49
CA ALA A 204 3.30 -9.13 11.09
C ALA A 204 2.27 -10.27 11.17
N TRP A 205 1.00 -9.95 11.46
CA TRP A 205 -0.10 -10.91 11.43
C TRP A 205 -0.26 -11.51 10.02
N PHE A 206 -0.22 -10.69 8.97
CA PHE A 206 -0.18 -11.17 7.59
C PHE A 206 1.08 -12.03 7.34
N ALA A 207 2.26 -11.59 7.77
CA ALA A 207 3.52 -12.29 7.55
C ALA A 207 3.54 -13.70 8.15
N ASP A 208 2.89 -13.91 9.29
CA ASP A 208 2.79 -15.21 9.96
C ASP A 208 1.51 -16.00 9.60
N ALA A 209 0.79 -15.59 8.57
CA ALA A 209 -0.50 -16.20 8.21
C ALA A 209 -0.38 -17.71 7.91
N LYS A 210 0.74 -18.17 7.35
CA LYS A 210 0.97 -19.60 7.04
C LYS A 210 1.07 -20.49 8.29
N SER A 211 1.29 -19.93 9.49
CA SER A 211 1.34 -20.71 10.74
C SER A 211 -0.04 -21.03 11.30
N ARG A 212 -1.10 -20.47 10.73
CA ARG A 212 -2.48 -20.60 11.19
C ARG A 212 -3.36 -21.24 10.13
N SER A 213 -4.47 -21.88 10.56
CA SER A 213 -5.38 -22.64 9.68
C SER A 213 -6.78 -22.07 9.52
N ASP A 214 -7.08 -20.96 10.22
CA ASP A 214 -8.39 -20.28 10.13
C ASP A 214 -8.61 -19.63 8.76
N THR A 215 -9.85 -19.28 8.46
CA THR A 215 -10.26 -18.72 7.16
C THR A 215 -9.58 -17.39 6.86
N SER A 216 -9.46 -16.51 7.85
CA SER A 216 -8.82 -15.19 7.68
C SER A 216 -7.33 -15.34 7.37
N SER A 217 -6.65 -16.26 8.04
CA SER A 217 -5.24 -16.55 7.78
C SER A 217 -5.00 -17.16 6.41
N LYS A 218 -5.82 -18.13 5.97
CA LYS A 218 -5.78 -18.65 4.60
C LYS A 218 -6.00 -17.56 3.56
N SER A 219 -6.92 -16.64 3.83
CA SER A 219 -7.20 -15.48 2.97
C SER A 219 -6.03 -14.51 2.92
N ALA A 220 -5.37 -14.25 4.05
CA ALA A 220 -4.16 -13.43 4.11
C ALA A 220 -3.01 -14.03 3.29
N VAL A 221 -2.82 -15.36 3.33
CA VAL A 221 -1.85 -16.06 2.46
C VAL A 221 -2.17 -15.81 0.98
N ARG A 222 -3.42 -15.98 0.56
CA ARG A 222 -3.83 -15.71 -0.84
C ARG A 222 -3.56 -14.27 -1.27
N ILE A 223 -3.80 -13.30 -0.38
CA ILE A 223 -3.55 -11.88 -0.64
C ILE A 223 -2.06 -11.62 -0.81
N ILE A 224 -1.22 -12.13 0.12
CA ILE A 224 0.24 -11.95 0.03
C ILE A 224 0.78 -12.59 -1.23
N ASP A 225 0.40 -13.83 -1.52
CA ASP A 225 0.85 -14.56 -2.71
C ASP A 225 0.43 -13.83 -4.00
N ALA A 226 -0.77 -13.22 -4.04
CA ALA A 226 -1.22 -12.40 -5.15
C ALA A 226 -0.38 -11.13 -5.32
N MET A 227 -0.08 -10.40 -4.23
CA MET A 227 0.76 -9.20 -4.26
C MET A 227 2.18 -9.51 -4.72
N LEU A 228 2.77 -10.62 -4.22
CA LEU A 228 4.12 -11.05 -4.58
C LEU A 228 4.23 -11.51 -6.03
N ARG A 229 3.17 -12.16 -6.55
CA ARG A 229 3.12 -12.67 -7.92
C ARG A 229 2.89 -11.57 -8.95
N TYR A 230 2.17 -10.52 -8.60
CA TYR A 230 1.76 -9.44 -9.50
C TYR A 230 2.08 -8.05 -8.92
N PRO A 231 3.36 -7.76 -8.62
CA PRO A 231 3.75 -6.47 -8.04
C PRO A 231 3.42 -5.28 -8.95
N GLU A 232 3.44 -5.47 -10.29
CA GLU A 232 3.03 -4.45 -11.27
C GLU A 232 1.54 -4.10 -11.13
N LEU A 233 0.68 -5.04 -10.79
CA LEU A 233 -0.75 -4.75 -10.56
C LEU A 233 -0.98 -4.02 -9.24
N VAL A 234 -0.09 -4.17 -8.25
CA VAL A 234 -0.18 -3.47 -6.95
C VAL A 234 0.12 -1.97 -7.10
N ALA A 235 1.04 -1.58 -7.99
CA ALA A 235 1.48 -0.18 -8.10
C ALA A 235 1.65 0.33 -9.53
N GLY A 236 2.24 -0.47 -10.41
CA GLY A 236 2.62 -0.11 -11.78
C GLY A 236 4.13 -0.11 -11.98
N GLU A 237 4.54 -0.12 -13.24
CA GLU A 237 5.95 -0.08 -13.60
C GLU A 237 6.63 1.23 -13.14
N GLY A 238 7.90 1.13 -12.77
CA GLY A 238 8.69 2.26 -12.29
C GLY A 238 8.35 2.72 -10.86
N ARG A 239 7.41 2.07 -10.17
CA ARG A 239 7.01 2.40 -8.80
C ARG A 239 7.82 1.58 -7.78
N ALA A 240 8.15 2.21 -6.66
CA ALA A 240 8.96 1.59 -5.60
C ALA A 240 8.42 0.25 -5.12
N CYS A 241 7.09 0.12 -4.93
CA CYS A 241 6.49 -1.16 -4.53
C CYS A 241 6.79 -2.26 -5.55
N THR A 242 6.61 -1.99 -6.85
CA THR A 242 6.85 -2.96 -7.93
C THR A 242 8.33 -3.36 -8.00
N GLU A 243 9.21 -2.36 -8.07
CA GLU A 243 10.64 -2.59 -8.28
C GLU A 243 11.30 -3.26 -7.05
N LEU A 244 10.97 -2.82 -5.83
CA LEU A 244 11.54 -3.41 -4.61
C LEU A 244 10.98 -4.81 -4.32
N MET A 245 9.70 -5.09 -4.58
CA MET A 245 9.14 -6.45 -4.48
C MET A 245 9.84 -7.41 -5.44
N ARG A 246 10.08 -6.99 -6.68
CA ARG A 246 10.85 -7.79 -7.67
C ARG A 246 12.29 -7.98 -7.24
N ALA A 247 12.96 -6.93 -6.75
CA ALA A 247 14.34 -7.01 -6.24
C ALA A 247 14.47 -7.94 -5.02
N ALA A 248 13.42 -8.06 -4.23
CA ALA A 248 13.34 -8.96 -3.07
C ALA A 248 13.02 -10.42 -3.43
N GLN A 249 12.69 -10.72 -4.69
CA GLN A 249 12.45 -12.09 -5.18
C GLN A 249 11.44 -12.88 -4.33
N GLY A 250 10.29 -12.28 -4.02
CA GLY A 250 9.21 -12.92 -3.28
C GLY A 250 9.35 -12.88 -1.74
N LYS A 251 10.38 -12.22 -1.19
CA LYS A 251 10.63 -12.19 0.27
C LYS A 251 9.81 -11.13 1.01
N VAL A 252 9.25 -10.15 0.32
CA VAL A 252 8.51 -9.06 0.96
C VAL A 252 7.38 -8.55 0.08
N ALA A 253 6.18 -8.39 0.65
CA ALA A 253 5.10 -7.64 0.03
C ALA A 253 5.11 -6.20 0.55
N LEU A 254 5.02 -5.23 -0.36
CA LEU A 254 5.21 -3.81 -0.08
C LEU A 254 3.98 -3.00 -0.48
N LYS A 255 3.65 -2.01 0.33
CA LYS A 255 2.59 -1.08 -0.02
C LYS A 255 2.87 0.34 0.49
N THR A 256 2.91 1.27 -0.44
CA THR A 256 2.94 2.71 -0.13
C THR A 256 1.53 3.25 0.13
N GLY A 257 1.44 4.21 1.04
CA GLY A 257 0.27 5.07 1.26
C GLY A 257 0.53 6.50 0.82
N ALA A 258 -0.49 7.33 0.85
CA ALA A 258 -0.32 8.78 0.75
C ALA A 258 0.35 9.32 2.01
N GLU A 259 0.82 10.58 1.95
CA GLU A 259 1.39 11.31 3.09
C GLU A 259 2.61 10.61 3.71
N GLY A 260 3.48 10.01 2.89
CA GLY A 260 4.72 9.39 3.35
C GLY A 260 4.55 8.15 4.22
N PHE A 261 3.39 7.47 4.15
CA PHE A 261 3.18 6.20 4.82
C PHE A 261 3.66 5.02 3.96
N PHE A 262 4.33 4.04 4.58
CA PHE A 262 4.78 2.83 3.89
C PHE A 262 4.75 1.62 4.82
N VAL A 263 4.40 0.44 4.29
CA VAL A 263 4.40 -0.82 5.04
C VAL A 263 5.12 -1.94 4.29
N ALA A 264 5.61 -2.92 5.05
CA ALA A 264 6.15 -4.16 4.52
C ALA A 264 5.63 -5.38 5.30
N ILE A 265 5.36 -6.46 4.58
CA ILE A 265 5.02 -7.78 5.10
C ILE A 265 6.18 -8.70 4.73
N ILE A 266 6.87 -9.30 5.71
CA ILE A 266 8.07 -10.11 5.52
C ILE A 266 7.78 -11.55 6.00
N PRO A 267 7.23 -12.45 5.14
CA PRO A 267 6.77 -13.76 5.56
C PRO A 267 7.85 -14.64 6.17
N GLU A 268 9.05 -14.72 5.55
CA GLU A 268 10.15 -15.56 6.04
C GLU A 268 10.63 -15.19 7.45
N LYS A 269 10.47 -13.92 7.84
CA LYS A 269 10.86 -13.40 9.16
C LYS A 269 9.69 -13.28 10.12
N LYS A 270 8.45 -13.51 9.64
CA LYS A 270 7.22 -13.28 10.41
C LYS A 270 7.16 -11.86 11.00
N MET A 271 7.60 -10.87 10.23
CA MET A 271 7.72 -9.48 10.66
C MET A 271 6.86 -8.56 9.79
N GLY A 272 6.37 -7.50 10.42
CA GLY A 272 5.71 -6.37 9.79
C GLY A 272 6.47 -5.07 10.04
N VAL A 273 6.46 -4.19 9.05
CA VAL A 273 7.06 -2.85 9.14
C VAL A 273 5.99 -1.82 8.84
N ALA A 274 5.97 -0.74 9.60
CA ALA A 274 5.24 0.47 9.28
C ALA A 274 6.12 1.69 9.52
N LEU A 275 6.03 2.68 8.62
CA LEU A 275 6.71 3.96 8.77
C LEU A 275 5.82 5.11 8.31
N LYS A 276 6.06 6.28 8.91
CA LYS A 276 5.41 7.54 8.57
C LYS A 276 6.43 8.67 8.53
N VAL A 277 6.60 9.27 7.37
CA VAL A 277 7.35 10.53 7.21
C VAL A 277 6.38 11.69 7.44
N LEU A 278 6.70 12.61 8.36
CA LEU A 278 5.74 13.60 8.84
C LEU A 278 5.35 14.65 7.80
N ASP A 279 6.27 15.04 6.93
CA ASP A 279 6.01 16.00 5.84
C ASP A 279 5.34 15.36 4.61
N GLY A 280 5.09 14.04 4.65
CA GLY A 280 4.42 13.32 3.57
C GLY A 280 5.30 12.99 2.36
N ALA A 281 6.60 13.27 2.40
CA ALA A 281 7.50 13.13 1.26
C ALA A 281 7.67 11.67 0.81
N THR A 282 7.21 11.35 -0.40
CA THR A 282 7.35 10.02 -1.00
C THR A 282 8.81 9.61 -1.14
N ARG A 283 9.69 10.55 -1.58
CA ARG A 283 11.14 10.27 -1.74
C ARG A 283 11.79 9.78 -0.44
N ALA A 284 11.32 10.31 0.70
CA ALA A 284 11.83 9.92 2.01
C ALA A 284 11.28 8.56 2.44
N SER A 285 9.98 8.32 2.29
CA SER A 285 9.38 7.04 2.67
C SER A 285 9.92 5.87 1.85
N GLU A 286 10.22 6.07 0.57
CA GLU A 286 10.85 5.09 -0.31
C GLU A 286 12.32 4.80 0.10
N CYS A 287 13.07 5.83 0.43
CA CYS A 287 14.45 5.68 0.93
C CYS A 287 14.49 4.94 2.28
N VAL A 288 13.61 5.31 3.19
CA VAL A 288 13.56 4.75 4.54
C VAL A 288 13.13 3.28 4.52
N ILE A 289 12.10 2.92 3.74
CA ILE A 289 11.67 1.50 3.64
C ILE A 289 12.78 0.64 3.03
N ALA A 290 13.48 1.12 2.00
CA ALA A 290 14.61 0.40 1.40
C ALA A 290 15.73 0.19 2.43
N SER A 291 16.05 1.20 3.24
CA SER A 291 17.05 1.12 4.30
C SER A 291 16.70 0.11 5.38
N ILE A 292 15.45 0.13 5.88
CA ILE A 292 14.97 -0.83 6.87
C ILE A 292 15.08 -2.26 6.32
N LEU A 293 14.64 -2.50 5.09
CA LEU A 293 14.67 -3.82 4.46
C LEU A 293 16.09 -4.33 4.20
N VAL A 294 17.03 -3.44 3.89
CA VAL A 294 18.47 -3.79 3.83
C VAL A 294 18.99 -4.14 5.23
N GLY A 295 18.68 -3.33 6.24
CA GLY A 295 19.06 -3.60 7.62
C GLY A 295 18.49 -4.91 8.18
N LEU A 296 17.33 -5.34 7.69
CA LEU A 296 16.72 -6.63 8.02
C LEU A 296 17.24 -7.80 7.15
N GLY A 297 18.15 -7.56 6.20
CA GLY A 297 18.69 -8.59 5.31
C GLY A 297 17.66 -9.13 4.28
N VAL A 298 16.60 -8.37 4.00
CA VAL A 298 15.56 -8.72 3.00
C VAL A 298 15.96 -8.27 1.61
N LEU A 299 16.61 -7.10 1.50
CA LEU A 299 17.10 -6.52 0.25
C LEU A 299 18.63 -6.54 0.23
N ASN A 300 19.20 -6.88 -0.93
CA ASN A 300 20.65 -6.81 -1.15
C ASN A 300 21.04 -5.38 -1.57
N PRO A 301 21.85 -4.64 -0.78
CA PRO A 301 22.27 -3.28 -1.12
C PRO A 301 23.12 -3.19 -2.40
N ALA A 302 23.74 -4.28 -2.85
CA ALA A 302 24.47 -4.34 -4.11
C ALA A 302 23.56 -4.42 -5.35
N ASN A 303 22.26 -4.68 -5.18
CA ASN A 303 21.33 -4.68 -6.30
C ASN A 303 21.08 -3.24 -6.77
N PRO A 304 21.29 -2.92 -8.08
CA PRO A 304 21.13 -1.57 -8.61
C PRO A 304 19.74 -0.96 -8.37
N ILE A 305 18.68 -1.78 -8.42
CA ILE A 305 17.32 -1.33 -8.13
C ILE A 305 17.19 -0.91 -6.66
N VAL A 306 17.78 -1.66 -5.74
CA VAL A 306 17.80 -1.29 -4.31
C VAL A 306 18.60 0.01 -4.12
N GLY A 307 19.74 0.15 -4.77
CA GLY A 307 20.57 1.38 -4.76
C GLY A 307 19.80 2.62 -5.20
N LYS A 308 18.92 2.49 -6.22
CA LYS A 308 18.05 3.57 -6.72
C LYS A 308 17.16 4.15 -5.62
N TYR A 309 16.70 3.34 -4.66
CA TYR A 309 15.83 3.77 -3.55
C TYR A 309 16.60 4.03 -2.26
N LEU A 310 17.64 3.24 -1.98
CA LEU A 310 18.43 3.35 -0.76
C LEU A 310 19.19 4.67 -0.68
N GLN A 311 19.76 5.09 -1.81
CA GLN A 311 20.51 6.36 -1.92
C GLN A 311 20.23 7.03 -3.27
N PRO A 312 19.00 7.50 -3.49
CA PRO A 312 18.61 8.09 -4.76
C PRO A 312 19.46 9.31 -5.10
N SER A 313 19.99 9.32 -6.31
CA SER A 313 20.66 10.49 -6.86
C SER A 313 19.66 11.57 -7.27
N ILE A 314 19.97 12.82 -6.99
CA ILE A 314 19.21 13.97 -7.45
C ILE A 314 19.90 14.50 -8.69
N LEU A 315 19.18 14.47 -9.80
CA LEU A 315 19.66 14.96 -11.09
C LEU A 315 19.04 16.33 -11.42
N ASN A 316 19.78 17.18 -12.11
CA ASN A 316 19.21 18.37 -12.73
C ASN A 316 18.55 18.03 -14.07
N TRP A 317 18.02 19.02 -14.77
CA TRP A 317 17.38 18.85 -16.07
C TRP A 317 18.33 18.40 -17.19
N ASP A 318 19.62 18.61 -17.00
CA ASP A 318 20.71 18.20 -17.92
C ASP A 318 21.27 16.80 -17.58
N GLY A 319 20.67 16.11 -16.58
CA GLY A 319 21.08 14.77 -16.17
C GLY A 319 22.31 14.73 -15.26
N LEU A 320 22.85 15.88 -14.83
CA LEU A 320 23.99 15.94 -13.92
C LEU A 320 23.55 15.60 -12.49
N LYS A 321 24.34 14.77 -11.80
CA LYS A 321 24.12 14.47 -10.38
C LYS A 321 24.48 15.70 -9.55
N THR A 322 23.45 16.33 -8.95
CA THR A 322 23.58 17.54 -8.12
C THR A 322 23.49 17.25 -6.64
N GLY A 323 23.01 16.07 -6.25
CA GLY A 323 22.85 15.69 -4.87
C GLY A 323 22.42 14.23 -4.71
N PHE A 324 22.00 13.88 -3.50
CA PHE A 324 21.51 12.55 -3.15
C PHE A 324 20.64 12.60 -1.89
N ILE A 325 19.88 11.54 -1.66
CA ILE A 325 19.17 11.31 -0.39
C ILE A 325 19.93 10.22 0.38
N LYS A 326 20.12 10.41 1.68
CA LYS A 326 20.84 9.49 2.56
C LYS A 326 19.96 9.05 3.72
N PRO A 327 19.69 7.75 3.91
CA PRO A 327 18.97 7.27 5.08
C PRO A 327 19.85 7.41 6.33
N LEU A 328 19.21 7.74 7.47
CA LEU A 328 19.86 7.83 8.78
C LEU A 328 19.55 6.64 9.66
N ILE A 329 18.51 5.86 9.32
CA ILE A 329 18.08 4.67 10.04
C ILE A 329 18.37 3.39 9.24
N LYS A 330 18.62 2.28 9.97
CA LYS A 330 18.94 0.97 9.38
C LYS A 330 18.20 -0.14 10.11
#